data_99670b9925d9a15df0302e5681ae10b5
#
_entry.id   99670b9925d9a15df0302e5681ae10b5
#
_cell.length_a   1.000
_cell.length_b   1.000
_cell.length_c   1.000
_cell.angle_alpha   90.00
_cell.angle_beta   90.00
_cell.angle_gamma   90.00
#
_symmetry.space_group_name_H-M   'P 1'
#
loop_
_entity.id
_entity.type
_entity.pdbx_description
1 polymer ?
#
loop_
_entity_poly.entity_id
_entity_poly.type
_entity_poly.pdbx_seq_one_letter_code
_entity_poly.pdbx_strand_id
1 'polypeptide(L)'
;MTSPIVHASFSVERTYPVAPARVFAAFADPELKARWFHGPDEWTPTTLAFDFREGGHETTAGEVPGQWSSRFEADYHVIEPDSQIVYSYIMYHDDVRLSVSVTTIELDPVDDGAATRMVFTEQGAYFEDGDAANASREEGTIGLLKQLEATL
;
A
#
# COMPACT_ATOMS: atom_id res chain seq x y z
N MET A 1 -11.17 -28.50 7.27
CA MET A 1 -12.21 -27.55 6.81
C MET A 1 -11.55 -26.22 6.46
N THR A 2 -11.86 -25.70 5.27
CA THR A 2 -11.31 -24.43 4.82
C THR A 2 -12.16 -23.27 5.35
N SER A 3 -11.55 -22.23 5.88
CA SER A 3 -12.25 -21.01 6.27
C SER A 3 -12.89 -20.36 5.04
N PRO A 4 -14.06 -19.76 5.16
CA PRO A 4 -14.68 -19.07 4.04
C PRO A 4 -13.84 -17.87 3.62
N ILE A 5 -13.78 -17.63 2.31
CA ILE A 5 -13.15 -16.43 1.77
C ILE A 5 -14.08 -15.26 2.04
N VAL A 6 -13.53 -14.19 2.60
CA VAL A 6 -14.27 -12.96 2.86
C VAL A 6 -13.86 -11.90 1.84
N HIS A 7 -14.82 -11.31 1.16
CA HIS A 7 -14.61 -10.20 0.24
C HIS A 7 -14.94 -8.91 0.96
N ALA A 8 -14.01 -7.97 0.95
CA ALA A 8 -14.20 -6.70 1.65
C ALA A 8 -13.47 -5.57 0.94
N SER A 9 -13.90 -4.35 1.21
CA SER A 9 -13.25 -3.16 0.67
C SER A 9 -13.25 -2.04 1.69
N PHE A 10 -12.34 -1.09 1.49
CA PHE A 10 -12.34 0.18 2.22
C PHE A 10 -11.83 1.28 1.32
N SER A 11 -12.13 2.52 1.69
CA SER A 11 -11.66 3.71 0.99
C SER A 11 -11.22 4.74 2.02
N VAL A 12 -10.04 5.35 1.79
CA VAL A 12 -9.49 6.39 2.64
C VAL A 12 -9.25 7.63 1.79
N GLU A 13 -9.79 8.75 2.22
CA GLU A 13 -9.60 10.04 1.55
C GLU A 13 -8.72 10.93 2.42
N ARG A 14 -7.71 11.55 1.80
CA ARG A 14 -6.81 12.48 2.49
C ARG A 14 -6.48 13.64 1.56
N THR A 15 -6.29 14.82 2.15
CA THR A 15 -5.79 15.98 1.41
C THR A 15 -4.40 16.31 1.91
N TYR A 16 -3.45 16.39 0.99
CA TYR A 16 -2.06 16.71 1.29
C TYR A 16 -1.72 18.12 0.81
N PRO A 17 -0.95 18.90 1.58
CA PRO A 17 -0.65 20.30 1.25
C PRO A 17 0.50 20.45 0.23
N VAL A 18 0.55 19.59 -0.77
CA VAL A 18 1.55 19.63 -1.84
C VAL A 18 0.89 19.22 -3.16
N ALA A 19 1.53 19.57 -4.29
CA ALA A 19 1.01 19.27 -5.61
C ALA A 19 0.96 17.76 -5.92
N PRO A 20 0.08 17.30 -6.83
CA PRO A 20 -0.02 15.89 -7.19
C PRO A 20 1.29 15.24 -7.61
N ALA A 21 2.16 15.96 -8.31
CA ALA A 21 3.47 15.43 -8.71
C ALA A 21 4.32 15.03 -7.50
N ARG A 22 4.24 15.79 -6.41
CA ARG A 22 4.99 15.49 -5.19
C ARG A 22 4.41 14.27 -4.46
N VAL A 23 3.09 14.16 -4.41
CA VAL A 23 2.43 12.98 -3.82
C VAL A 23 2.74 11.74 -4.66
N PHE A 24 2.61 11.85 -5.98
CA PHE A 24 2.93 10.75 -6.89
C PHE A 24 4.38 10.28 -6.71
N ALA A 25 5.33 11.20 -6.59
CA ALA A 25 6.73 10.87 -6.39
C ALA A 25 6.96 10.03 -5.12
N ALA A 26 6.16 10.24 -4.07
CA ALA A 26 6.26 9.46 -2.84
C ALA A 26 5.90 7.98 -3.06
N PHE A 27 5.11 7.66 -4.07
CA PHE A 27 4.81 6.28 -4.47
C PHE A 27 5.77 5.73 -5.51
N ALA A 28 6.30 6.60 -6.38
CA ALA A 28 7.07 6.20 -7.56
C ALA A 28 8.58 6.13 -7.32
N ASP A 29 9.12 6.98 -6.47
CA ASP A 29 10.54 7.06 -6.19
C ASP A 29 10.88 6.08 -5.04
N PRO A 30 11.79 5.12 -5.26
CA PRO A 30 12.10 4.12 -4.23
C PRO A 30 12.65 4.72 -2.95
N GLU A 31 13.45 5.78 -3.01
CA GLU A 31 13.99 6.42 -1.81
C GLU A 31 12.90 7.15 -1.03
N LEU A 32 11.98 7.82 -1.73
CA LEU A 32 10.86 8.50 -1.08
C LEU A 32 9.86 7.50 -0.52
N LYS A 33 9.56 6.43 -1.26
CA LYS A 33 8.63 5.40 -0.77
C LYS A 33 9.16 4.70 0.48
N ALA A 34 10.45 4.43 0.56
CA ALA A 34 11.06 3.79 1.71
C ALA A 34 10.93 4.60 3.01
N ARG A 35 10.70 5.90 2.91
CA ARG A 35 10.55 6.77 4.09
C ARG A 35 9.23 6.57 4.83
N TRP A 36 8.21 6.07 4.16
CA TRP A 36 6.89 5.90 4.77
C TRP A 36 6.32 4.49 4.62
N PHE A 37 6.71 3.75 3.59
CA PHE A 37 6.20 2.40 3.34
C PHE A 37 7.08 1.37 4.03
N HIS A 38 6.93 1.27 5.35
CA HIS A 38 7.68 0.34 6.18
C HIS A 38 6.86 -0.03 7.41
N GLY A 39 7.18 -1.16 8.01
CA GLY A 39 6.55 -1.61 9.25
C GLY A 39 7.10 -0.86 10.47
N PRO A 40 6.67 -1.29 11.67
CA PRO A 40 7.18 -0.75 12.93
C PRO A 40 8.71 -0.81 13.05
N ASP A 41 9.28 0.04 13.89
CA ASP A 41 10.74 0.17 14.02
C ASP A 41 11.45 -1.12 14.41
N GLU A 42 10.77 -2.02 15.12
CA GLU A 42 11.33 -3.32 15.50
C GLU A 42 11.46 -4.30 14.34
N TRP A 43 10.85 -4.00 13.18
CA TRP A 43 10.96 -4.82 11.99
C TRP A 43 12.26 -4.55 11.25
N THR A 44 12.91 -5.61 10.79
CA THR A 44 14.06 -5.48 9.88
C THR A 44 13.50 -5.46 8.45
N PRO A 45 13.56 -4.33 7.74
CA PRO A 45 13.06 -4.25 6.38
C PRO A 45 13.97 -4.99 5.41
N THR A 46 13.37 -5.73 4.48
CA THR A 46 14.08 -6.39 3.39
C THR A 46 13.33 -6.10 2.10
N THR A 47 13.62 -4.98 1.45
CA THR A 47 13.07 -4.70 0.12
C THR A 47 13.88 -5.48 -0.89
N LEU A 48 13.21 -6.37 -1.65
CA LEU A 48 13.87 -7.26 -2.59
C LEU A 48 13.82 -6.77 -4.03
N ALA A 49 12.77 -6.04 -4.41
CA ALA A 49 12.61 -5.52 -5.77
C ALA A 49 11.59 -4.37 -5.78
N PHE A 50 11.83 -3.39 -6.63
CA PHE A 50 10.86 -2.32 -6.89
C PHE A 50 11.03 -1.83 -8.33
N ASP A 51 10.10 -2.26 -9.21
CA ASP A 51 10.07 -1.88 -10.61
C ASP A 51 8.77 -1.14 -10.89
N PHE A 52 8.79 0.19 -10.73
CA PHE A 52 7.60 1.03 -10.83
C PHE A 52 7.32 1.39 -12.29
N ARG A 53 6.63 0.48 -12.98
CA ARG A 53 6.15 0.65 -14.37
C ARG A 53 4.96 -0.26 -14.58
N GLU A 54 4.15 0.01 -15.58
CA GLU A 54 3.09 -0.90 -15.97
C GLU A 54 3.70 -2.25 -16.37
N GLY A 55 3.20 -3.33 -15.75
CA GLY A 55 3.79 -4.66 -15.89
C GLY A 55 4.96 -4.93 -14.96
N GLY A 56 5.38 -3.94 -14.17
CA GLY A 56 6.45 -4.10 -13.19
C GLY A 56 5.97 -4.78 -11.90
N HIS A 57 6.93 -5.21 -11.08
CA HIS A 57 6.68 -5.94 -9.86
C HIS A 57 7.42 -5.32 -8.68
N GLU A 58 6.80 -5.39 -7.50
CA GLU A 58 7.43 -4.97 -6.25
C GLU A 58 7.38 -6.11 -5.24
N THR A 59 8.48 -6.36 -4.56
CA THR A 59 8.54 -7.23 -3.39
C THR A 59 9.10 -6.44 -2.22
N THR A 60 8.30 -6.25 -1.20
CA THR A 60 8.70 -5.57 0.04
C THR A 60 8.44 -6.50 1.21
N ALA A 61 9.44 -6.74 2.02
CA ALA A 61 9.36 -7.66 3.14
C ALA A 61 9.94 -7.05 4.40
N GLY A 62 9.50 -7.58 5.53
CA GLY A 62 10.03 -7.24 6.84
C GLY A 62 9.92 -8.43 7.77
N GLU A 63 10.74 -8.46 8.80
CA GLU A 63 10.71 -9.56 9.75
C GLU A 63 11.06 -9.09 11.17
N VAL A 64 10.56 -9.85 12.14
CA VAL A 64 11.07 -9.83 13.50
C VAL A 64 11.88 -11.13 13.63
N PRO A 65 13.23 -11.06 13.65
CA PRO A 65 14.08 -12.24 13.61
C PRO A 65 13.71 -13.26 14.68
N GLY A 66 13.56 -14.54 14.27
CA GLY A 66 13.21 -15.64 15.16
C GLY A 66 11.74 -15.68 15.59
N GLN A 67 10.90 -14.74 15.10
CA GLN A 67 9.49 -14.68 15.46
C GLN A 67 8.58 -14.87 14.23
N TRP A 68 8.60 -13.91 13.30
CA TRP A 68 7.73 -13.97 12.11
C TRP A 68 8.26 -13.07 11.00
N SER A 69 7.73 -13.28 9.81
CA SER A 69 8.04 -12.46 8.64
C SER A 69 6.76 -12.00 7.95
N SER A 70 6.86 -10.91 7.22
CA SER A 70 5.77 -10.38 6.41
C SER A 70 6.31 -10.05 5.02
N ARG A 71 5.54 -10.35 3.96
CA ARG A 71 5.94 -10.08 2.58
C ARG A 71 4.75 -9.54 1.78
N PHE A 72 5.00 -8.43 1.11
CA PHE A 72 4.08 -7.77 0.20
C PHE A 72 4.61 -7.98 -1.22
N GLU A 73 3.79 -8.57 -2.10
CA GLU A 73 4.15 -8.77 -3.50
C GLU A 73 3.10 -8.16 -4.39
N ALA A 74 3.49 -7.16 -5.17
CA ALA A 74 2.58 -6.37 -5.99
C ALA A 74 2.95 -6.39 -7.46
N ASP A 75 1.91 -6.32 -8.30
CA ASP A 75 2.04 -6.15 -9.74
C ASP A 75 1.34 -4.84 -10.14
N TYR A 76 2.06 -3.96 -10.83
CA TYR A 76 1.52 -2.67 -11.28
C TYR A 76 0.79 -2.83 -12.60
N HIS A 77 -0.45 -2.38 -12.66
CA HIS A 77 -1.32 -2.54 -13.83
C HIS A 77 -1.54 -1.23 -14.59
N VAL A 78 -1.78 -0.13 -13.85
CA VAL A 78 -2.01 1.18 -14.44
C VAL A 78 -1.17 2.19 -13.69
N ILE A 79 -0.40 2.98 -14.43
CA ILE A 79 0.35 4.10 -13.87
C ILE A 79 0.15 5.29 -14.81
N GLU A 80 -0.62 6.27 -14.35
CA GLU A 80 -0.78 7.55 -15.02
C GLU A 80 -0.08 8.62 -14.18
N PRO A 81 1.01 9.21 -14.68
CA PRO A 81 1.80 10.16 -13.90
C PRO A 81 0.96 11.24 -13.25
N ASP A 82 1.20 11.47 -11.95
CA ASP A 82 0.57 12.50 -11.12
C ASP A 82 -0.95 12.34 -10.93
N SER A 83 -1.53 11.23 -11.38
CA SER A 83 -2.98 11.07 -11.46
C SER A 83 -3.49 9.76 -10.85
N GLN A 84 -2.92 8.61 -11.27
CA GLN A 84 -3.54 7.33 -10.94
C GLN A 84 -2.53 6.21 -10.86
N ILE A 85 -2.70 5.33 -9.86
CA ILE A 85 -1.92 4.10 -9.73
C ILE A 85 -2.89 2.97 -9.39
N VAL A 86 -2.84 1.87 -10.15
CA VAL A 86 -3.60 0.65 -9.82
C VAL A 86 -2.63 -0.53 -9.76
N TYR A 87 -2.63 -1.21 -8.65
CA TYR A 87 -1.85 -2.44 -8.49
C TYR A 87 -2.64 -3.51 -7.76
N SER A 88 -2.28 -4.77 -7.98
CA SER A 88 -2.76 -5.89 -7.18
C SER A 88 -1.63 -6.43 -6.35
N TYR A 89 -1.93 -6.97 -5.17
CA TYR A 89 -0.88 -7.55 -4.34
C TYR A 89 -1.37 -8.74 -3.54
N ILE A 90 -0.39 -9.60 -3.18
CA ILE A 90 -0.61 -10.72 -2.28
C ILE A 90 0.16 -10.40 -1.00
N MET A 91 -0.51 -10.56 0.14
CA MET A 91 0.12 -10.39 1.45
C MET A 91 0.40 -11.76 2.07
N TYR A 92 1.62 -11.96 2.51
CA TYR A 92 2.07 -13.19 3.17
C TYR A 92 2.49 -12.91 4.61
N HIS A 93 2.22 -13.86 5.49
CA HIS A 93 2.72 -13.89 6.86
C HIS A 93 3.30 -15.27 7.10
N ASP A 94 4.61 -15.35 7.36
CA ASP A 94 5.36 -16.62 7.48
C ASP A 94 5.08 -17.56 6.30
N ASP A 95 5.11 -17.01 5.07
CA ASP A 95 4.83 -17.72 3.83
C ASP A 95 3.40 -18.24 3.68
N VAL A 96 2.50 -17.89 4.57
CA VAL A 96 1.07 -18.17 4.45
C VAL A 96 0.39 -16.99 3.76
N ARG A 97 -0.35 -17.28 2.70
CA ARG A 97 -1.11 -16.27 1.96
C ARG A 97 -2.31 -15.81 2.78
N LEU A 98 -2.32 -14.53 3.15
CA LEU A 98 -3.40 -13.94 3.94
C LEU A 98 -4.50 -13.36 3.08
N SER A 99 -4.12 -12.73 1.96
CA SER A 99 -5.08 -11.98 1.13
C SER A 99 -4.54 -11.74 -0.26
N VAL A 100 -5.47 -11.50 -1.20
CA VAL A 100 -5.19 -10.96 -2.52
C VAL A 100 -6.04 -9.72 -2.68
N SER A 101 -5.43 -8.60 -3.05
CA SER A 101 -6.11 -7.29 -3.09
C SER A 101 -5.80 -6.52 -4.36
N VAL A 102 -6.72 -5.62 -4.72
CA VAL A 102 -6.52 -4.61 -5.75
C VAL A 102 -6.60 -3.25 -5.07
N THR A 103 -5.58 -2.42 -5.30
CA THR A 103 -5.49 -1.07 -4.75
C THR A 103 -5.55 -0.05 -5.88
N THR A 104 -6.38 0.98 -5.70
CA THR A 104 -6.49 2.10 -6.63
C THR A 104 -6.17 3.38 -5.87
N ILE A 105 -5.24 4.17 -6.38
CA ILE A 105 -4.86 5.46 -5.84
C ILE A 105 -5.20 6.51 -6.89
N GLU A 106 -6.04 7.47 -6.51
CA GLU A 106 -6.46 8.56 -7.39
C GLU A 106 -6.02 9.88 -6.78
N LEU A 107 -5.37 10.71 -7.57
CA LEU A 107 -4.83 12.01 -7.16
C LEU A 107 -5.51 13.11 -7.97
N ASP A 108 -6.19 14.02 -7.28
CA ASP A 108 -6.82 15.18 -7.89
C ASP A 108 -6.19 16.47 -7.36
N PRO A 109 -5.80 17.40 -8.24
CA PRO A 109 -5.33 18.70 -7.79
C PRO A 109 -6.48 19.48 -7.18
N VAL A 110 -6.22 20.11 -6.02
CA VAL A 110 -7.15 21.05 -5.38
C VAL A 110 -6.38 22.29 -5.01
N ASP A 111 -7.07 23.36 -4.63
CA ASP A 111 -6.45 24.63 -4.24
C ASP A 111 -5.50 25.15 -5.35
N ASP A 112 -6.01 25.22 -6.59
CA ASP A 112 -5.28 25.64 -7.78
C ASP A 112 -3.99 24.84 -8.03
N GLY A 113 -3.98 23.57 -7.65
CA GLY A 113 -2.84 22.68 -7.83
C GLY A 113 -1.81 22.73 -6.71
N ALA A 114 -2.01 23.55 -5.69
CA ALA A 114 -1.11 23.64 -4.55
C ALA A 114 -1.28 22.50 -3.56
N ALA A 115 -2.41 21.79 -3.62
CA ALA A 115 -2.70 20.66 -2.75
C ALA A 115 -3.28 19.50 -3.57
N THR A 116 -3.35 18.33 -2.96
CA THR A 116 -3.81 17.11 -3.60
C THR A 116 -4.86 16.42 -2.73
N ARG A 117 -6.01 16.13 -3.33
CA ARG A 117 -6.97 15.21 -2.74
C ARG A 117 -6.63 13.81 -3.24
N MET A 118 -6.36 12.91 -2.34
CA MET A 118 -6.06 11.51 -2.64
C MET A 118 -7.18 10.61 -2.16
N VAL A 119 -7.63 9.70 -3.03
CA VAL A 119 -8.54 8.61 -2.65
C VAL A 119 -7.79 7.29 -2.83
N PHE A 120 -7.69 6.56 -1.75
CA PHE A 120 -7.04 5.25 -1.71
C PHE A 120 -8.13 4.21 -1.47
N THR A 121 -8.39 3.35 -2.47
CA THR A 121 -9.41 2.32 -2.39
C THR A 121 -8.76 0.95 -2.50
N GLU A 122 -9.12 0.05 -1.59
CA GLU A 122 -8.62 -1.31 -1.63
C GLU A 122 -9.77 -2.30 -1.56
N GLN A 123 -9.73 -3.31 -2.44
CA GLN A 123 -10.71 -4.39 -2.54
C GLN A 123 -9.94 -5.70 -2.41
N GLY A 124 -10.36 -6.59 -1.51
CA GLY A 124 -9.60 -7.79 -1.26
C GLY A 124 -10.41 -9.03 -0.96
N ALA A 125 -9.76 -10.17 -1.19
CA ALA A 125 -10.20 -11.47 -0.75
C ALA A 125 -9.29 -11.90 0.40
N TYR A 126 -9.87 -12.20 1.56
CA TYR A 126 -9.15 -12.58 2.78
C TYR A 126 -9.45 -14.04 3.09
N PHE A 127 -8.41 -14.81 3.42
CA PHE A 127 -8.51 -16.27 3.54
C PHE A 127 -8.76 -16.76 4.95
N GLU A 128 -8.36 -15.98 5.97
CA GLU A 128 -8.59 -16.32 7.37
C GLU A 128 -8.97 -15.05 8.13
N ASP A 129 -9.92 -15.16 9.08
CA ASP A 129 -10.40 -14.06 9.92
C ASP A 129 -10.71 -12.79 9.11
N GLY A 130 -11.40 -12.98 7.97
CA GLY A 130 -11.54 -11.99 6.93
C GLY A 130 -12.02 -10.62 7.37
N ASP A 131 -13.06 -10.53 8.22
CA ASP A 131 -13.59 -9.24 8.67
C ASP A 131 -12.58 -8.51 9.56
N ALA A 132 -11.95 -9.23 10.49
CA ALA A 132 -10.92 -8.67 11.36
C ALA A 132 -9.66 -8.29 10.55
N ALA A 133 -9.29 -9.11 9.56
CA ALA A 133 -8.15 -8.85 8.69
C ALA A 133 -8.37 -7.59 7.84
N ASN A 134 -9.58 -7.38 7.30
CA ASN A 134 -9.90 -6.17 6.53
C ASN A 134 -9.83 -4.92 7.41
N ALA A 135 -10.42 -4.97 8.61
CA ALA A 135 -10.38 -3.85 9.55
C ALA A 135 -8.95 -3.52 9.95
N SER A 136 -8.13 -4.53 10.22
CA SER A 136 -6.72 -4.36 10.53
C SER A 136 -5.93 -3.77 9.36
N ARG A 137 -6.24 -4.19 8.13
CA ARG A 137 -5.61 -3.69 6.92
C ARG A 137 -5.95 -2.22 6.70
N GLU A 138 -7.20 -1.82 6.89
CA GLU A 138 -7.62 -0.44 6.80
C GLU A 138 -6.90 0.43 7.82
N GLU A 139 -6.84 0.00 9.07
CA GLU A 139 -6.15 0.72 10.15
C GLU A 139 -4.66 0.88 9.85
N GLY A 140 -4.01 -0.19 9.39
CA GLY A 140 -2.60 -0.16 8.99
C GLY A 140 -2.34 0.77 7.81
N THR A 141 -3.23 0.79 6.83
CA THR A 141 -3.15 1.69 5.68
C THR A 141 -3.28 3.14 6.12
N ILE A 142 -4.22 3.47 6.99
CA ILE A 142 -4.36 4.83 7.54
C ILE A 142 -3.06 5.25 8.21
N GLY A 143 -2.43 4.36 8.98
CA GLY A 143 -1.15 4.63 9.63
C GLY A 143 -0.04 4.92 8.62
N LEU A 144 0.05 4.15 7.55
CA LEU A 144 1.03 4.37 6.49
C LEU A 144 0.81 5.70 5.77
N LEU A 145 -0.44 6.06 5.48
CA LEU A 145 -0.75 7.32 4.81
C LEU A 145 -0.44 8.52 5.69
N LYS A 146 -0.52 8.38 7.02
CA LYS A 146 -0.05 9.41 7.95
C LYS A 146 1.47 9.53 7.94
N GLN A 147 2.19 8.41 7.85
CA GLN A 147 3.65 8.42 7.69
C GLN A 147 4.05 9.11 6.39
N LEU A 148 3.33 8.86 5.31
CA LEU A 148 3.54 9.53 4.03
C LEU A 148 3.42 11.05 4.20
N GLU A 149 2.35 11.53 4.83
CA GLU A 149 2.12 12.95 5.05
C GLU A 149 3.30 13.61 5.79
N ALA A 150 3.86 12.91 6.77
CA ALA A 150 5.00 13.42 7.54
C ALA A 150 6.27 13.58 6.69
N THR A 151 6.36 12.93 5.53
CA THR A 151 7.52 13.01 4.63
C THR A 151 7.36 14.07 3.52
N LEU A 152 6.20 14.65 3.40
CA LEU A 152 5.90 15.67 2.38
C LEU A 152 6.31 17.11 2.86
#